data_d61eba98e3825f65a1d24bb3c01b5729
#
_entry.id   d61eba98e3825f65a1d24bb3c01b5729
#
_cell.length_a   1.000
_cell.length_b   1.000
_cell.length_c   1.000
_cell.angle_alpha   90.00
_cell.angle_beta   90.00
_cell.angle_gamma   90.00
#
_symmetry.space_group_name_H-M   'P 1'
#
loop_
_entity.id
_entity.type
_entity.pdbx_description
1 polymer ?
#
loop_
_entity_poly.entity_id
_entity_poly.type
_entity_poly.pdbx_seq_one_letter_code
_entity_poly.pdbx_strand_id
1 'polypeptide(L)'
;MCSAPVPKLLPIQVHGLRVTTQKRALLNAVSCDISSDGISVIMGPNGAGKSLFLRCLHGLTQPAAGEIQFCGRPLDEAVVKRQSFVFQSPTVLRRTVFDNLAFVAGLRPDITMDTVHQLLAEMRLEGLRYQPARLLSGGEKQRLAMARALLTAPDLLLMDEATANLDPASVHIIETSLKTAAQQGMKIIVVTHDIGQARRLARDVLFFSHGRLTEHTDADNFFHAPQSAPAQAYLRGDLIDLNPNS
;
A
#
# COMPACT_ATOMS: atom_id res chain seq x y z
N MET A 1 -6.59 30.11 -16.35
CA MET A 1 -6.63 28.86 -17.14
C MET A 1 -6.92 27.73 -16.16
N CYS A 2 -8.16 27.22 -16.11
CA CYS A 2 -8.48 26.02 -15.32
C CYS A 2 -7.80 24.82 -15.99
N SER A 3 -6.77 24.28 -15.33
CA SER A 3 -6.21 23.01 -15.76
C SER A 3 -7.31 21.95 -15.57
N ALA A 4 -7.59 21.17 -16.63
CA ALA A 4 -8.51 20.05 -16.53
C ALA A 4 -8.07 19.13 -15.40
N PRO A 5 -8.99 18.58 -14.58
CA PRO A 5 -8.63 17.67 -13.52
C PRO A 5 -7.88 16.47 -14.13
N VAL A 6 -6.66 16.23 -13.64
CA VAL A 6 -5.85 15.09 -14.09
C VAL A 6 -6.66 13.82 -13.78
N PRO A 7 -6.89 12.93 -14.76
CA PRO A 7 -7.73 11.76 -14.52
C PRO A 7 -7.13 10.92 -13.37
N LYS A 8 -7.96 10.58 -12.38
CA LYS A 8 -7.60 9.67 -11.28
C LYS A 8 -7.14 8.33 -11.87
N LEU A 9 -6.26 7.61 -11.15
CA LEU A 9 -5.82 6.27 -11.57
C LEU A 9 -6.90 5.18 -11.41
N LEU A 10 -8.09 5.52 -10.96
CA LEU A 10 -9.23 4.63 -10.80
C LEU A 10 -10.15 4.63 -12.03
N PRO A 11 -10.79 3.49 -12.35
CA PRO A 11 -10.63 2.19 -11.70
C PRO A 11 -9.29 1.53 -12.04
N ILE A 12 -8.80 0.67 -11.13
CA ILE A 12 -7.68 -0.22 -11.39
C ILE A 12 -8.28 -1.58 -11.77
N GLN A 13 -8.04 -2.02 -12.99
CA GLN A 13 -8.57 -3.26 -13.53
C GLN A 13 -7.43 -4.26 -13.72
N VAL A 14 -7.60 -5.45 -13.17
CA VAL A 14 -6.64 -6.54 -13.26
C VAL A 14 -7.31 -7.73 -13.92
N HIS A 15 -6.73 -8.25 -14.99
CA HIS A 15 -7.30 -9.35 -15.76
C HIS A 15 -6.31 -10.50 -15.87
N GLY A 16 -6.64 -11.65 -15.27
CA GLY A 16 -5.92 -12.91 -15.42
C GLY A 16 -4.46 -12.86 -14.99
N LEU A 17 -4.10 -12.01 -14.04
CA LEU A 17 -2.72 -11.76 -13.61
C LEU A 17 -2.06 -13.06 -13.12
N ARG A 18 -0.92 -13.42 -13.74
CA ARG A 18 -0.14 -14.60 -13.34
C ARG A 18 1.31 -14.22 -13.09
N VAL A 19 1.84 -14.74 -11.99
CA VAL A 19 3.28 -14.68 -11.72
C VAL A 19 3.74 -16.09 -11.38
N THR A 20 4.76 -16.55 -12.06
CA THR A 20 5.27 -17.93 -11.92
C THR A 20 6.77 -17.91 -11.61
N THR A 21 7.21 -18.90 -10.84
CA THR A 21 8.60 -19.30 -10.78
C THR A 21 8.77 -20.57 -11.61
N GLN A 22 10.02 -21.03 -11.78
CA GLN A 22 10.30 -22.29 -12.48
C GLN A 22 9.55 -23.52 -11.89
N LYS A 23 9.10 -23.46 -10.63
CA LYS A 23 8.52 -24.60 -9.91
C LYS A 23 7.03 -24.46 -9.58
N ARG A 24 6.48 -23.23 -9.52
CA ARG A 24 5.07 -23.02 -9.13
C ARG A 24 4.53 -21.67 -9.56
N ALA A 25 3.20 -21.58 -9.66
CA ALA A 25 2.50 -20.32 -9.76
C ALA A 25 2.45 -19.63 -8.37
N LEU A 26 2.90 -18.38 -8.30
CA LEU A 26 2.84 -17.55 -7.09
C LEU A 26 1.58 -16.68 -7.08
N LEU A 27 1.14 -16.20 -8.26
CA LEU A 27 -0.18 -15.65 -8.49
C LEU A 27 -0.82 -16.43 -9.65
N ASN A 28 -2.08 -16.81 -9.49
CA ASN A 28 -2.77 -17.68 -10.43
C ASN A 28 -4.08 -17.06 -10.92
N ALA A 29 -4.02 -16.39 -12.07
CA ALA A 29 -5.14 -15.80 -12.77
C ALA A 29 -5.99 -14.86 -11.89
N VAL A 30 -5.31 -13.94 -11.18
CA VAL A 30 -5.98 -12.94 -10.34
C VAL A 30 -6.69 -11.94 -11.23
N SER A 31 -7.98 -11.73 -10.99
CA SER A 31 -8.79 -10.71 -11.66
C SER A 31 -9.60 -9.94 -10.63
N CYS A 32 -9.58 -8.61 -10.71
CA CYS A 32 -10.39 -7.72 -9.87
C CYS A 32 -10.55 -6.35 -10.51
N ASP A 33 -11.58 -5.63 -10.04
CA ASP A 33 -11.80 -4.22 -10.33
C ASP A 33 -11.77 -3.46 -9.01
N ILE A 34 -10.76 -2.59 -8.82
CA ILE A 34 -10.65 -1.72 -7.64
C ILE A 34 -11.14 -0.35 -8.08
N SER A 35 -12.44 -0.12 -7.90
CA SER A 35 -13.14 1.11 -8.30
C SER A 35 -13.45 2.02 -7.14
N SER A 36 -13.47 1.50 -5.89
CA SER A 36 -13.72 2.29 -4.68
C SER A 36 -12.61 3.31 -4.44
N ASP A 37 -12.99 4.50 -4.03
CA ASP A 37 -12.07 5.49 -3.43
C ASP A 37 -11.64 5.05 -2.02
N GLY A 38 -10.80 5.84 -1.36
CA GLY A 38 -10.36 5.58 0.00
C GLY A 38 -9.34 4.44 0.11
N ILE A 39 -9.45 3.61 1.15
CA ILE A 39 -8.45 2.62 1.51
C ILE A 39 -8.96 1.21 1.20
N SER A 40 -8.34 0.52 0.25
CA SER A 40 -8.51 -0.93 0.07
C SER A 40 -7.46 -1.68 0.90
N VAL A 41 -7.88 -2.74 1.57
CA VAL A 41 -6.96 -3.57 2.35
C VAL A 41 -6.83 -4.95 1.72
N ILE A 42 -5.59 -5.39 1.53
CA ILE A 42 -5.27 -6.74 1.06
C ILE A 42 -4.94 -7.60 2.27
N MET A 43 -5.71 -8.65 2.47
CA MET A 43 -5.57 -9.60 3.57
C MET A 43 -5.34 -11.04 3.09
N GLY A 44 -4.95 -11.91 4.02
CA GLY A 44 -4.75 -13.33 3.79
C GLY A 44 -3.48 -13.87 4.45
N PRO A 45 -3.29 -15.19 4.47
CA PRO A 45 -2.16 -15.83 5.13
C PRO A 45 -0.80 -15.44 4.50
N ASN A 46 0.28 -15.72 5.25
CA ASN A 46 1.64 -15.53 4.74
C ASN A 46 1.87 -16.42 3.51
N GLY A 47 2.56 -15.88 2.51
CA GLY A 47 2.78 -16.61 1.25
C GLY A 47 1.59 -16.66 0.28
N ALA A 48 0.44 -16.02 0.59
CA ALA A 48 -0.72 -15.99 -0.28
C ALA A 48 -0.56 -15.13 -1.55
N GLY A 49 0.55 -14.41 -1.71
CA GLY A 49 0.83 -13.60 -2.89
C GLY A 49 0.52 -12.11 -2.76
N LYS A 50 0.11 -11.62 -1.59
CA LYS A 50 -0.29 -10.22 -1.33
C LYS A 50 0.73 -9.18 -1.77
N SER A 51 1.96 -9.28 -1.23
CA SER A 51 3.07 -8.38 -1.57
C SER A 51 3.46 -8.46 -3.05
N LEU A 52 3.35 -9.65 -3.63
CA LEU A 52 3.64 -9.85 -5.04
C LEU A 52 2.61 -9.16 -5.93
N PHE A 53 1.33 -9.28 -5.59
CA PHE A 53 0.25 -8.56 -6.27
C PHE A 53 0.47 -7.04 -6.18
N LEU A 54 0.78 -6.52 -4.99
CA LEU A 54 1.06 -5.10 -4.80
C LEU A 54 2.25 -4.61 -5.64
N ARG A 55 3.31 -5.42 -5.74
CA ARG A 55 4.48 -5.13 -6.59
C ARG A 55 4.15 -5.15 -8.08
N CYS A 56 3.23 -6.01 -8.52
CA CYS A 56 2.75 -6.00 -9.89
C CYS A 56 1.96 -4.71 -10.20
N LEU A 57 1.10 -4.25 -9.28
CA LEU A 57 0.38 -2.99 -9.43
C LEU A 57 1.32 -1.79 -9.61
N HIS A 58 2.47 -1.79 -8.93
CA HIS A 58 3.48 -0.72 -9.07
C HIS A 58 4.38 -0.89 -10.31
N GLY A 59 4.44 -2.07 -10.91
CA GLY A 59 5.39 -2.37 -11.99
C GLY A 59 6.77 -2.83 -11.50
N LEU A 60 6.94 -3.08 -10.21
CA LEU A 60 8.18 -3.62 -9.63
C LEU A 60 8.38 -5.11 -9.98
N THR A 61 7.30 -5.80 -10.36
CA THR A 61 7.33 -7.18 -10.81
C THR A 61 6.53 -7.31 -12.10
N GLN A 62 7.17 -7.86 -13.13
CA GLN A 62 6.51 -8.13 -14.40
C GLN A 62 5.72 -9.44 -14.29
N PRO A 63 4.41 -9.45 -14.60
CA PRO A 63 3.63 -10.69 -14.66
C PRO A 63 4.05 -11.56 -15.83
N ALA A 64 3.88 -12.87 -15.70
CA ALA A 64 4.10 -13.83 -16.79
C ALA A 64 2.91 -13.83 -17.79
N ALA A 65 1.71 -13.46 -17.34
CA ALA A 65 0.52 -13.29 -18.15
C ALA A 65 -0.50 -12.39 -17.43
N GLY A 66 -1.50 -11.92 -18.17
CA GLY A 66 -2.52 -11.00 -17.69
C GLY A 66 -2.12 -9.55 -17.88
N GLU A 67 -3.02 -8.65 -17.55
CA GLU A 67 -2.82 -7.21 -17.72
C GLU A 67 -3.34 -6.42 -16.53
N ILE A 68 -2.78 -5.22 -16.34
CA ILE A 68 -3.21 -4.25 -15.33
C ILE A 68 -3.47 -2.93 -16.06
N GLN A 69 -4.65 -2.38 -15.84
CA GLN A 69 -5.06 -1.09 -16.40
C GLN A 69 -5.43 -0.11 -15.28
N PHE A 70 -5.08 1.16 -15.49
CA PHE A 70 -5.40 2.28 -14.62
C PHE A 70 -6.24 3.30 -15.38
N CYS A 71 -7.52 3.41 -15.05
CA CYS A 71 -8.47 4.24 -15.82
C CYS A 71 -8.42 3.93 -17.34
N GLY A 72 -8.41 2.63 -17.70
CA GLY A 72 -8.32 2.16 -19.08
C GLY A 72 -6.95 2.31 -19.74
N ARG A 73 -5.91 2.73 -19.02
CA ARG A 73 -4.53 2.85 -19.50
C ARG A 73 -3.67 1.71 -18.99
N PRO A 74 -2.77 1.17 -19.79
CA PRO A 74 -1.82 0.19 -19.30
C PRO A 74 -0.87 0.80 -18.27
N LEU A 75 -0.26 -0.06 -17.46
CA LEU A 75 0.80 0.34 -16.54
C LEU A 75 2.03 0.78 -17.34
N ASP A 76 2.29 2.07 -17.36
CA ASP A 76 3.43 2.71 -18.00
C ASP A 76 4.21 3.61 -17.04
N GLU A 77 5.27 4.25 -17.52
CA GLU A 77 6.10 5.15 -16.70
C GLU A 77 5.30 6.35 -16.17
N ALA A 78 4.31 6.85 -16.92
CA ALA A 78 3.48 7.97 -16.51
C ALA A 78 2.55 7.57 -15.36
N VAL A 79 2.01 6.35 -15.38
CA VAL A 79 1.23 5.77 -14.27
C VAL A 79 2.12 5.55 -13.05
N VAL A 80 3.32 4.96 -13.22
CA VAL A 80 4.26 4.71 -12.11
C VAL A 80 4.68 6.00 -11.41
N LYS A 81 4.93 7.09 -12.15
CA LYS A 81 5.28 8.41 -11.58
C LYS A 81 4.18 9.03 -10.69
N ARG A 82 2.95 8.55 -10.79
CA ARG A 82 1.80 8.97 -9.98
C ARG A 82 1.53 8.03 -8.82
N GLN A 83 2.39 7.04 -8.61
CA GLN A 83 2.32 6.09 -7.51
C GLN A 83 3.46 6.30 -6.52
N SER A 84 3.22 5.94 -5.26
CA SER A 84 4.27 5.79 -4.26
C SER A 84 4.16 4.43 -3.59
N PHE A 85 5.30 3.86 -3.22
CA PHE A 85 5.37 2.56 -2.58
C PHE A 85 6.10 2.66 -1.23
N VAL A 86 5.46 2.18 -0.16
CA VAL A 86 6.07 2.07 1.18
C VAL A 86 6.29 0.61 1.51
N PHE A 87 7.56 0.24 1.66
CA PHE A 87 7.98 -1.13 1.94
C PHE A 87 7.86 -1.46 3.43
N GLN A 88 7.76 -2.74 3.74
CA GLN A 88 7.80 -3.28 5.10
C GLN A 88 9.10 -2.87 5.83
N SER A 89 10.23 -2.94 5.13
CA SER A 89 11.53 -2.49 5.65
C SER A 89 11.89 -1.14 5.03
N PRO A 90 11.80 -0.03 5.80
CA PRO A 90 12.02 1.30 5.26
C PRO A 90 13.49 1.55 4.91
N THR A 91 13.74 2.04 3.73
CA THR A 91 15.06 2.50 3.31
C THR A 91 15.18 4.01 3.49
N VAL A 92 16.17 4.45 4.26
CA VAL A 92 16.47 5.87 4.47
C VAL A 92 17.80 6.25 3.81
N LEU A 93 17.89 7.47 3.30
CA LEU A 93 19.13 8.01 2.76
C LEU A 93 20.11 8.28 3.92
N ARG A 94 21.43 8.18 3.66
CA ARG A 94 22.50 8.51 4.62
C ARG A 94 22.64 10.03 4.81
N ARG A 95 21.56 10.66 5.24
CA ARG A 95 21.39 12.11 5.44
C ARG A 95 20.61 12.34 6.74
N THR A 96 20.39 13.60 7.10
CA THR A 96 19.48 13.95 8.20
C THR A 96 18.03 13.59 7.85
N VAL A 97 17.15 13.60 8.83
CA VAL A 97 15.70 13.41 8.63
C VAL A 97 15.16 14.47 7.67
N PHE A 98 15.50 15.73 7.91
CA PHE A 98 15.13 16.84 7.03
C PHE A 98 15.64 16.65 5.60
N ASP A 99 16.92 16.33 5.43
CA ASP A 99 17.52 16.16 4.10
C ASP A 99 16.96 14.96 3.32
N ASN A 100 16.38 13.97 4.01
CA ASN A 100 15.65 12.89 3.35
C ASN A 100 14.37 13.39 2.64
N LEU A 101 13.68 14.37 3.20
CA LEU A 101 12.51 15.00 2.59
C LEU A 101 12.92 16.09 1.59
N ALA A 102 13.87 16.96 1.98
CA ALA A 102 14.37 18.04 1.10
C ALA A 102 14.96 17.49 -0.21
N PHE A 103 15.58 16.31 -0.19
CA PHE A 103 16.03 15.64 -1.41
C PHE A 103 14.89 15.31 -2.36
N VAL A 104 13.79 14.78 -1.85
CA VAL A 104 12.59 14.48 -2.66
C VAL A 104 11.95 15.77 -3.18
N ALA A 105 11.84 16.79 -2.34
CA ALA A 105 11.33 18.11 -2.73
C ALA A 105 12.18 18.74 -3.85
N GLY A 106 13.51 18.58 -3.79
CA GLY A 106 14.41 19.09 -4.83
C GLY A 106 14.26 18.41 -6.21
N LEU A 107 13.61 17.25 -6.28
CA LEU A 107 13.28 16.57 -7.55
C LEU A 107 11.95 17.01 -8.14
N ARG A 108 11.14 17.78 -7.41
CA ARG A 108 9.78 18.17 -7.75
C ARG A 108 9.59 19.68 -7.51
N PRO A 109 9.50 20.50 -8.55
CA PRO A 109 9.40 21.96 -8.41
C PRO A 109 8.05 22.41 -7.80
N ASP A 110 7.06 21.55 -7.77
CA ASP A 110 5.75 21.77 -7.17
C ASP A 110 5.73 21.58 -5.64
N ILE A 111 6.80 21.04 -5.04
CA ILE A 111 6.90 20.79 -3.59
C ILE A 111 7.64 21.94 -2.91
N THR A 112 6.99 22.58 -1.93
CA THR A 112 7.57 23.67 -1.14
C THR A 112 8.26 23.16 0.13
N MET A 113 9.14 23.96 0.72
CA MET A 113 9.73 23.66 2.02
C MET A 113 8.69 23.68 3.14
N ASP A 114 7.62 24.47 3.01
CA ASP A 114 6.51 24.47 3.97
C ASP A 114 5.82 23.10 4.02
N THR A 115 5.63 22.46 2.86
CA THR A 115 5.11 21.07 2.79
C THR A 115 6.03 20.07 3.50
N VAL A 116 7.36 20.26 3.37
CA VAL A 116 8.35 19.44 4.10
C VAL A 116 8.19 19.62 5.62
N HIS A 117 8.09 20.86 6.10
CA HIS A 117 7.92 21.14 7.53
C HIS A 117 6.58 20.61 8.06
N GLN A 118 5.51 20.78 7.29
CA GLN A 118 4.19 20.25 7.65
C GLN A 118 4.24 18.72 7.82
N LEU A 119 4.82 17.98 6.86
CA LEU A 119 4.91 16.53 6.95
C LEU A 119 5.83 16.07 8.09
N LEU A 120 6.91 16.80 8.41
CA LEU A 120 7.72 16.52 9.60
C LEU A 120 6.90 16.62 10.89
N ALA A 121 6.06 17.64 11.00
CA ALA A 121 5.17 17.83 12.16
C ALA A 121 4.10 16.75 12.22
N GLU A 122 3.41 16.44 11.12
CA GLU A 122 2.39 15.39 11.02
C GLU A 122 2.93 14.01 11.42
N MET A 123 4.14 13.69 10.97
CA MET A 123 4.82 12.43 11.30
C MET A 123 5.54 12.44 12.64
N ARG A 124 5.42 13.53 13.44
CA ARG A 124 6.10 13.69 14.74
C ARG A 124 7.62 13.50 14.64
N LEU A 125 8.24 14.04 13.57
CA LEU A 125 9.68 13.97 13.30
C LEU A 125 10.38 15.33 13.41
N GLU A 126 9.67 16.41 13.72
CA GLU A 126 10.21 17.77 13.77
C GLU A 126 11.38 17.91 14.76
N GLY A 127 11.26 17.36 15.96
CA GLY A 127 12.31 17.35 16.96
C GLY A 127 13.56 16.56 16.57
N LEU A 128 13.42 15.68 15.55
CA LEU A 128 14.50 14.82 15.04
C LEU A 128 15.07 15.31 13.70
N ARG A 129 14.63 16.46 13.20
CA ARG A 129 14.90 16.92 11.83
C ARG A 129 16.39 16.97 11.45
N TYR A 130 17.26 17.27 12.39
CA TYR A 130 18.72 17.35 12.15
C TYR A 130 19.46 16.06 12.53
N GLN A 131 18.76 15.05 13.07
CA GLN A 131 19.36 13.77 13.40
C GLN A 131 19.66 12.97 12.14
N PRO A 132 20.80 12.25 12.07
CA PRO A 132 21.07 11.30 10.99
C PRO A 132 19.99 10.22 10.94
N ALA A 133 19.32 10.07 9.80
CA ALA A 133 18.16 9.16 9.66
C ALA A 133 18.50 7.69 9.95
N ARG A 134 19.77 7.29 9.80
CA ARG A 134 20.24 5.94 10.14
C ARG A 134 20.09 5.60 11.64
N LEU A 135 20.10 6.63 12.51
CA LEU A 135 20.01 6.48 13.97
C LEU A 135 18.57 6.44 14.50
N LEU A 136 17.60 6.63 13.62
CA LEU A 136 16.19 6.52 13.97
C LEU A 136 15.82 5.11 14.40
N SER A 137 14.85 4.98 15.30
CA SER A 137 14.16 3.72 15.63
C SER A 137 13.42 3.16 14.41
N GLY A 138 12.94 1.93 14.48
CA GLY A 138 12.15 1.30 13.41
C GLY A 138 10.90 2.11 13.08
N GLY A 139 10.14 2.52 14.09
CA GLY A 139 8.92 3.32 13.92
C GLY A 139 9.20 4.71 13.33
N GLU A 140 10.26 5.39 13.78
CA GLU A 140 10.66 6.69 13.22
C GLU A 140 11.11 6.57 11.76
N LYS A 141 11.86 5.52 11.40
CA LYS A 141 12.23 5.24 10.00
C LYS A 141 11.01 5.00 9.13
N GLN A 142 10.02 4.28 9.65
CA GLN A 142 8.80 4.01 8.90
C GLN A 142 7.97 5.28 8.71
N ARG A 143 7.87 6.13 9.76
CA ARG A 143 7.21 7.45 9.64
C ARG A 143 7.94 8.37 8.64
N LEU A 144 9.28 8.31 8.61
CA LEU A 144 10.06 9.04 7.60
C LEU A 144 9.82 8.52 6.18
N ALA A 145 9.74 7.19 5.99
CA ALA A 145 9.43 6.60 4.69
C ALA A 145 8.01 6.99 4.24
N MET A 146 7.04 7.02 5.16
CA MET A 146 5.69 7.49 4.90
C MET A 146 5.67 8.98 4.50
N ALA A 147 6.36 9.85 5.26
CA ALA A 147 6.48 11.26 4.91
C ALA A 147 7.04 11.46 3.49
N ARG A 148 8.07 10.71 3.12
CA ARG A 148 8.65 10.77 1.76
C ARG A 148 7.66 10.33 0.68
N ALA A 149 6.85 9.31 0.94
CA ALA A 149 5.84 8.83 0.01
C ALA A 149 4.71 9.85 -0.16
N LEU A 150 4.21 10.43 0.93
CA LEU A 150 3.15 11.44 0.92
C LEU A 150 3.61 12.77 0.32
N LEU A 151 4.89 13.12 0.49
CA LEU A 151 5.46 14.37 -0.03
C LEU A 151 5.29 14.50 -1.56
N THR A 152 5.28 13.39 -2.27
CA THR A 152 5.08 13.39 -3.73
C THR A 152 3.62 13.57 -4.15
N ALA A 153 2.68 13.66 -3.19
CA ALA A 153 1.24 13.75 -3.42
C ALA A 153 0.75 12.75 -4.50
N PRO A 154 0.99 11.43 -4.32
CA PRO A 154 0.67 10.44 -5.33
C PRO A 154 -0.85 10.27 -5.47
N ASP A 155 -1.33 9.87 -6.64
CA ASP A 155 -2.73 9.47 -6.80
C ASP A 155 -3.02 8.11 -6.19
N LEU A 156 -1.98 7.24 -6.12
CA LEU A 156 -2.06 5.89 -5.56
C LEU A 156 -0.88 5.64 -4.61
N LEU A 157 -1.18 5.36 -3.35
CA LEU A 157 -0.21 4.92 -2.36
C LEU A 157 -0.35 3.41 -2.12
N LEU A 158 0.73 2.70 -2.30
CA LEU A 158 0.83 1.25 -2.06
C LEU A 158 1.67 0.98 -0.82
N MET A 159 1.16 0.19 0.13
CA MET A 159 1.85 -0.11 1.39
C MET A 159 1.92 -1.61 1.62
N ASP A 160 3.13 -2.13 1.75
CA ASP A 160 3.40 -3.56 1.95
C ASP A 160 3.81 -3.82 3.41
N GLU A 161 2.85 -4.21 4.26
CA GLU A 161 3.05 -4.50 5.71
C GLU A 161 3.85 -3.43 6.47
N ALA A 162 3.71 -2.17 6.07
CA ALA A 162 4.56 -1.07 6.51
C ALA A 162 4.36 -0.66 7.98
N THR A 163 3.38 -1.23 8.67
CA THR A 163 3.13 -1.01 10.11
C THR A 163 3.45 -2.22 10.97
N ALA A 164 3.92 -3.31 10.36
CA ALA A 164 4.29 -4.52 11.10
C ALA A 164 5.44 -4.24 12.09
N ASN A 165 5.31 -4.76 13.30
CA ASN A 165 6.31 -4.63 14.37
C ASN A 165 6.59 -3.18 14.85
N LEU A 166 5.69 -2.24 14.60
CA LEU A 166 5.78 -0.88 15.12
C LEU A 166 5.09 -0.77 16.48
N ASP A 167 5.52 0.20 17.26
CA ASP A 167 4.83 0.59 18.49
C ASP A 167 3.44 1.19 18.17
N PRO A 168 2.46 1.09 19.09
CA PRO A 168 1.10 1.57 18.85
C PRO A 168 1.01 3.07 18.53
N ALA A 169 1.92 3.90 19.05
CA ALA A 169 1.92 5.33 18.77
C ALA A 169 2.33 5.61 17.33
N SER A 170 3.36 4.93 16.82
CA SER A 170 3.77 5.01 15.41
C SER A 170 2.69 4.50 14.46
N VAL A 171 2.02 3.38 14.79
CA VAL A 171 0.87 2.87 14.02
C VAL A 171 -0.24 3.91 13.95
N HIS A 172 -0.62 4.51 15.09
CA HIS A 172 -1.67 5.53 15.15
C HIS A 172 -1.36 6.76 14.28
N ILE A 173 -0.12 7.27 14.32
CA ILE A 173 0.31 8.40 13.49
C ILE A 173 0.17 8.06 12.00
N ILE A 174 0.65 6.89 11.58
CA ILE A 174 0.56 6.43 10.19
C ILE A 174 -0.90 6.26 9.77
N GLU A 175 -1.74 5.58 10.56
CA GLU A 175 -3.17 5.39 10.25
C GLU A 175 -3.92 6.72 10.12
N THR A 176 -3.61 7.69 10.99
CA THR A 176 -4.22 9.02 10.92
C THR A 176 -3.86 9.72 9.61
N SER A 177 -2.58 9.69 9.21
CA SER A 177 -2.14 10.29 7.96
C SER A 177 -2.74 9.60 6.74
N LEU A 178 -2.89 8.27 6.77
CA LEU A 178 -3.58 7.52 5.70
C LEU A 178 -5.03 7.95 5.55
N LYS A 179 -5.76 8.06 6.66
CA LYS A 179 -7.16 8.51 6.63
C LYS A 179 -7.30 9.93 6.08
N THR A 180 -6.42 10.83 6.50
CA THR A 180 -6.39 12.20 6.00
C THR A 180 -6.12 12.25 4.49
N ALA A 181 -5.10 11.52 4.02
CA ALA A 181 -4.77 11.45 2.60
C ALA A 181 -5.90 10.83 1.75
N ALA A 182 -6.56 9.78 2.27
CA ALA A 182 -7.72 9.19 1.61
C ALA A 182 -8.91 10.15 1.52
N GLN A 183 -9.19 10.92 2.57
CA GLN A 183 -10.23 11.96 2.56
C GLN A 183 -9.93 13.08 1.55
N GLN A 184 -8.66 13.34 1.27
CA GLN A 184 -8.22 14.28 0.24
C GLN A 184 -8.28 13.70 -1.19
N GLY A 185 -8.72 12.45 -1.33
CA GLY A 185 -8.95 11.80 -2.62
C GLY A 185 -7.81 10.92 -3.12
N MET A 186 -6.77 10.68 -2.30
CA MET A 186 -5.72 9.71 -2.61
C MET A 186 -6.27 8.29 -2.52
N LYS A 187 -6.05 7.46 -3.55
CA LYS A 187 -6.30 6.02 -3.44
C LYS A 187 -5.17 5.37 -2.66
N ILE A 188 -5.53 4.50 -1.71
CA ILE A 188 -4.54 3.80 -0.89
C ILE A 188 -4.84 2.30 -0.93
N ILE A 189 -3.81 1.48 -1.11
CA ILE A 189 -3.89 0.02 -1.01
C ILE A 189 -2.88 -0.45 0.03
N VAL A 190 -3.36 -1.07 1.10
CA VAL A 190 -2.55 -1.53 2.23
C VAL A 190 -2.56 -3.05 2.31
N VAL A 191 -1.40 -3.67 2.33
CA VAL A 191 -1.26 -5.08 2.76
C VAL A 191 -1.05 -5.11 4.27
N THR A 192 -1.88 -5.84 4.98
CA THR A 192 -1.72 -6.10 6.42
C THR A 192 -2.26 -7.46 6.80
N HIS A 193 -1.69 -8.06 7.84
CA HIS A 193 -2.22 -9.25 8.51
C HIS A 193 -2.91 -8.91 9.85
N ASP A 194 -2.86 -7.64 10.28
CA ASP A 194 -3.55 -7.17 11.49
C ASP A 194 -5.04 -6.90 11.19
N ILE A 195 -5.90 -7.79 11.70
CA ILE A 195 -7.36 -7.68 11.54
C ILE A 195 -7.89 -6.39 12.18
N GLY A 196 -7.34 -5.98 13.31
CA GLY A 196 -7.73 -4.75 13.99
C GLY A 196 -7.42 -3.50 13.14
N GLN A 197 -6.25 -3.45 12.54
CA GLN A 197 -5.86 -2.39 11.60
C GLN A 197 -6.78 -2.39 10.37
N ALA A 198 -7.00 -3.56 9.78
CA ALA A 198 -7.86 -3.69 8.61
C ALA A 198 -9.28 -3.17 8.90
N ARG A 199 -9.88 -3.51 10.06
CA ARG A 199 -11.19 -2.98 10.49
C ARG A 199 -11.22 -1.47 10.63
N ARG A 200 -10.12 -0.84 11.07
CA ARG A 200 -10.06 0.63 11.26
C ARG A 200 -9.86 1.39 9.96
N LEU A 201 -9.27 0.76 8.94
CA LEU A 201 -8.84 1.43 7.71
C LEU A 201 -9.68 1.08 6.50
N ALA A 202 -10.11 -0.17 6.36
CA ALA A 202 -10.65 -0.68 5.12
C ALA A 202 -12.00 -0.05 4.75
N ARG A 203 -12.12 0.39 3.49
CA ARG A 203 -13.39 0.56 2.81
C ARG A 203 -13.84 -0.74 2.15
N ASP A 204 -12.89 -1.44 1.52
CA ASP A 204 -13.09 -2.76 0.91
C ASP A 204 -11.87 -3.65 1.19
N VAL A 205 -12.09 -4.95 1.13
CA VAL A 205 -11.07 -5.96 1.42
C VAL A 205 -10.91 -6.90 0.22
N LEU A 206 -9.66 -7.08 -0.20
CA LEU A 206 -9.23 -8.09 -1.15
C LEU A 206 -8.57 -9.23 -0.37
N PHE A 207 -9.22 -10.39 -0.31
CA PHE A 207 -8.70 -11.53 0.45
C PHE A 207 -8.01 -12.53 -0.47
N PHE A 208 -6.73 -12.76 -0.21
CA PHE A 208 -5.88 -13.68 -0.96
C PHE A 208 -5.66 -14.99 -0.21
N SER A 209 -5.76 -16.10 -0.95
CA SER A 209 -5.39 -17.44 -0.49
C SER A 209 -4.77 -18.22 -1.63
N HIS A 210 -3.65 -18.90 -1.38
CA HIS A 210 -2.95 -19.77 -2.36
C HIS A 210 -2.70 -19.12 -3.73
N GLY A 211 -2.28 -17.87 -3.75
CA GLY A 211 -1.99 -17.11 -4.98
C GLY A 211 -3.24 -16.70 -5.77
N ARG A 212 -4.42 -16.77 -5.18
CA ARG A 212 -5.70 -16.38 -5.79
C ARG A 212 -6.39 -15.32 -4.96
N LEU A 213 -7.09 -14.43 -5.61
CA LEU A 213 -8.10 -13.59 -4.96
C LEU A 213 -9.36 -14.43 -4.76
N THR A 214 -9.70 -14.73 -3.51
CA THR A 214 -10.84 -15.58 -3.18
C THR A 214 -12.08 -14.80 -2.78
N GLU A 215 -11.90 -13.55 -2.34
CA GLU A 215 -12.99 -12.65 -2.01
C GLU A 215 -12.59 -11.20 -2.20
N HIS A 216 -13.48 -10.37 -2.76
CA HIS A 216 -13.35 -8.93 -2.83
C HIS A 216 -14.73 -8.33 -2.52
N THR A 217 -14.84 -7.65 -1.40
CA THR A 217 -16.09 -7.10 -0.91
C THR A 217 -15.85 -5.87 -0.01
N ASP A 218 -16.89 -5.12 0.29
CA ASP A 218 -16.80 -4.03 1.27
C ASP A 218 -16.41 -4.56 2.67
N ALA A 219 -15.83 -3.68 3.48
CA ALA A 219 -15.28 -4.05 4.78
C ALA A 219 -16.33 -4.62 5.73
N ASP A 220 -17.55 -4.05 5.74
CA ASP A 220 -18.61 -4.51 6.65
C ASP A 220 -18.99 -5.95 6.33
N ASN A 221 -19.22 -6.27 5.06
CA ASN A 221 -19.51 -7.63 4.62
C ASN A 221 -18.36 -8.57 4.92
N PHE A 222 -17.10 -8.18 4.61
CA PHE A 222 -15.95 -9.03 4.87
C PHE A 222 -15.83 -9.43 6.34
N PHE A 223 -15.96 -8.48 7.26
CA PHE A 223 -15.72 -8.74 8.68
C PHE A 223 -16.90 -9.34 9.43
N HIS A 224 -18.13 -9.26 8.90
CA HIS A 224 -19.33 -9.77 9.58
C HIS A 224 -19.93 -11.00 8.89
N ALA A 225 -19.82 -11.08 7.56
CA ALA A 225 -20.41 -12.14 6.77
C ALA A 225 -19.50 -12.56 5.59
N PRO A 226 -18.25 -12.99 5.84
CA PRO A 226 -17.33 -13.41 4.79
C PRO A 226 -17.91 -14.57 3.99
N GLN A 227 -17.82 -14.51 2.67
CA GLN A 227 -18.43 -15.48 1.78
C GLN A 227 -17.53 -16.68 1.50
N SER A 228 -16.21 -16.46 1.43
CA SER A 228 -15.26 -17.52 1.11
C SER A 228 -14.87 -18.32 2.36
N ALA A 229 -14.83 -19.65 2.24
CA ALA A 229 -14.40 -20.51 3.34
C ALA A 229 -12.98 -20.17 3.86
N PRO A 230 -11.98 -19.80 3.02
CA PRO A 230 -10.68 -19.35 3.50
C PRO A 230 -10.75 -18.06 4.33
N ALA A 231 -11.59 -17.08 3.94
CA ALA A 231 -11.77 -15.85 4.71
C ALA A 231 -12.43 -16.12 6.06
N GLN A 232 -13.46 -16.98 6.10
CA GLN A 232 -14.11 -17.41 7.34
C GLN A 232 -13.12 -18.06 8.31
N ALA A 233 -12.31 -19.01 7.83
CA ALA A 233 -11.29 -19.67 8.63
C ALA A 233 -10.24 -18.67 9.15
N TYR A 234 -9.78 -17.77 8.28
CA TYR A 234 -8.82 -16.74 8.64
C TYR A 234 -9.32 -15.82 9.76
N LEU A 235 -10.56 -15.34 9.65
CA LEU A 235 -11.14 -14.43 10.64
C LEU A 235 -11.43 -15.11 11.99
N ARG A 236 -11.66 -16.44 12.00
CA ARG A 236 -11.76 -17.23 13.24
C ARG A 236 -10.41 -17.54 13.89
N GLY A 237 -9.28 -17.30 13.15
CA GLY A 237 -7.95 -17.70 13.61
C GLY A 237 -7.66 -19.18 13.42
N ASP A 238 -8.43 -19.88 12.59
CA ASP A 238 -8.19 -21.28 12.27
C ASP A 238 -6.89 -21.42 11.45
N LEU A 239 -6.20 -22.55 11.62
CA LEU A 239 -5.04 -22.89 10.80
C LEU A 239 -5.50 -23.08 9.35
N ILE A 240 -5.10 -22.17 8.47
CA ILE A 240 -5.29 -22.35 7.03
C ILE A 240 -4.15 -23.22 6.54
N ASP A 241 -4.48 -24.42 6.03
CA ASP A 241 -3.50 -25.32 5.43
C ASP A 241 -2.75 -24.60 4.31
N LEU A 242 -1.44 -24.39 4.50
CA LEU A 242 -0.57 -23.76 3.50
C LEU A 242 -0.21 -24.74 2.36
N ASN A 243 -0.66 -25.97 2.43
CA ASN A 243 -0.38 -27.03 1.45
C ASN A 243 -1.59 -27.24 0.51
N PRO A 244 -1.52 -26.81 -0.76
CA PRO A 244 -2.63 -27.03 -1.73
C PRO A 244 -2.73 -28.47 -2.25
N ASN A 245 -1.93 -29.42 -1.72
CA ASN A 245 -1.82 -30.81 -2.18
C ASN A 245 -2.14 -31.85 -1.10
N SER A 246 -2.94 -31.51 -0.07
CA SER A 246 -3.51 -32.52 0.85
C SER A 246 -4.97 -32.77 0.53
#